data_9b2acf93315e68ad91936e3519474e6f
#
_entry.id   9b2acf93315e68ad91936e3519474e6f
#
_cell.length_a   1.000
_cell.length_b   1.000
_cell.length_c   1.000
_cell.angle_alpha   90.00
_cell.angle_beta   90.00
_cell.angle_gamma   90.00
#
_symmetry.space_group_name_H-M   'P 1'
#
loop_
_entity.id
_entity.type
_entity.pdbx_description
1 polymer ?
#
loop_
_entity_poly.entity_id
_entity_poly.type
_entity_poly.pdbx_seq_one_letter_code
_entity_poly.pdbx_strand_id
1 'polypeptide(L)'
;YLIMVALTVFVGVYAIISLNELRQINKGIVEVDLPLIEASHAMIETLRAQDVYARKYAILKDNYTEALFWGRSAEFEQQLSNPAFIKGGYNHLRERLRQLHDEYNNIFKQELALTTLKKGSRAFTESLSASLQMNLDEQLRLLLQLEQQARDDQQQKLMLTNRRSEESWKVALIISLASLALGIGFASFAAYRISRSVQQLSEATRRIGQGEFDRLPTLETDYVTRSLGDSIRWMTKQLKEIGEMKLDANPLTQLPGTIAVERELIKRLRSQELFAFCYIDLKDFKAFGDRYGFSKGSEVIMLVSQILVEAVQIFGNPGDFVGHIGGDDFVLITEPQYIQTLSERVIKEFDQTIVSYYNKEERES
;
A
#
# COMPACT_ATOMS: atom_id res chain seq x y z
N TYR A 1 6.40 0.06 -3.41
CA TYR A 1 5.26 0.56 -2.65
C TYR A 1 5.58 1.89 -1.96
N LEU A 2 6.63 1.97 -1.13
CA LEU A 2 7.04 3.20 -0.41
C LEU A 2 7.25 4.41 -1.33
N ILE A 3 7.86 4.22 -2.51
CA ILE A 3 8.06 5.29 -3.50
C ILE A 3 6.72 5.83 -4.02
N MET A 4 5.76 4.97 -4.29
CA MET A 4 4.41 5.38 -4.73
C MET A 4 3.67 6.17 -3.65
N VAL A 5 3.73 5.72 -2.39
CA VAL A 5 3.15 6.44 -1.25
C VAL A 5 3.82 7.81 -1.10
N ALA A 6 5.14 7.88 -1.18
CA ALA A 6 5.89 9.13 -1.10
C ALA A 6 5.49 10.11 -2.23
N LEU A 7 5.33 9.63 -3.47
CA LEU A 7 4.88 10.43 -4.62
C LEU A 7 3.46 10.97 -4.43
N THR A 8 2.55 10.15 -3.93
CA THR A 8 1.16 10.56 -3.64
C THR A 8 1.10 11.62 -2.55
N VAL A 9 1.87 11.44 -1.47
CA VAL A 9 2.00 12.44 -0.40
C VAL A 9 2.59 13.74 -0.92
N PHE A 10 3.63 13.66 -1.76
CA PHE A 10 4.25 14.83 -2.37
C PHE A 10 3.26 15.62 -3.23
N VAL A 11 2.45 14.97 -4.07
CA VAL A 11 1.39 15.63 -4.84
C VAL A 11 0.39 16.33 -3.94
N GLY A 12 -0.03 15.67 -2.86
CA GLY A 12 -0.96 16.25 -1.88
C GLY A 12 -0.40 17.51 -1.20
N VAL A 13 0.84 17.45 -0.75
CA VAL A 13 1.54 18.60 -0.12
C VAL A 13 1.72 19.74 -1.13
N TYR A 14 2.17 19.44 -2.35
CA TYR A 14 2.31 20.45 -3.41
C TYR A 14 0.98 21.13 -3.73
N ALA A 15 -0.11 20.38 -3.86
CA ALA A 15 -1.44 20.93 -4.10
C ALA A 15 -1.91 21.86 -2.98
N ILE A 16 -1.68 21.48 -1.72
CA ILE A 16 -2.03 22.33 -0.56
C ILE A 16 -1.25 23.64 -0.57
N ILE A 17 0.06 23.60 -0.83
CA ILE A 17 0.91 24.79 -0.90
C ILE A 17 0.42 25.72 -2.03
N SER A 18 0.20 25.17 -3.23
CA SER A 18 -0.27 25.91 -4.38
C SER A 18 -1.65 26.56 -4.14
N LEU A 19 -2.58 25.83 -3.54
CA LEU A 19 -3.89 26.36 -3.16
C LEU A 19 -3.80 27.49 -2.14
N ASN A 20 -2.91 27.39 -1.16
CA ASN A 20 -2.71 28.45 -0.18
C ASN A 20 -2.14 29.72 -0.80
N GLU A 21 -1.18 29.61 -1.73
CA GLU A 21 -0.65 30.76 -2.48
C GLU A 21 -1.77 31.45 -3.29
N LEU A 22 -2.55 30.69 -4.06
CA LEU A 22 -3.68 31.21 -4.84
C LEU A 22 -4.71 31.90 -3.92
N ARG A 23 -5.00 31.34 -2.77
CA ARG A 23 -5.92 31.89 -1.78
C ARG A 23 -5.43 33.23 -1.22
N GLN A 24 -4.13 33.37 -0.96
CA GLN A 24 -3.55 34.64 -0.50
C GLN A 24 -3.65 35.74 -1.55
N ILE A 25 -3.34 35.43 -2.83
CA ILE A 25 -3.46 36.37 -3.93
C ILE A 25 -4.91 36.84 -4.07
N ASN A 26 -5.86 35.89 -4.14
CA ASN A 26 -7.29 36.20 -4.23
C ASN A 26 -7.80 37.03 -3.05
N LYS A 27 -7.31 36.76 -1.84
CA LYS A 27 -7.64 37.55 -0.65
C LYS A 27 -7.22 39.00 -0.82
N GLY A 28 -6.03 39.24 -1.39
CA GLY A 28 -5.58 40.61 -1.70
C GLY A 28 -6.50 41.32 -2.68
N ILE A 29 -6.96 40.64 -3.73
CA ILE A 29 -7.90 41.20 -4.71
C ILE A 29 -9.24 41.59 -4.02
N VAL A 30 -9.80 40.64 -3.25
CA VAL A 30 -11.14 40.81 -2.65
C VAL A 30 -11.14 41.81 -1.48
N GLU A 31 -10.11 41.82 -0.65
CA GLU A 31 -10.06 42.64 0.56
C GLU A 31 -9.41 44.03 0.36
N VAL A 32 -8.63 44.20 -0.71
CA VAL A 32 -7.89 45.45 -0.96
C VAL A 32 -8.27 46.07 -2.30
N ASP A 33 -7.97 45.38 -3.42
CA ASP A 33 -8.02 46.03 -4.72
C ASP A 33 -9.48 46.39 -5.13
N LEU A 34 -10.43 45.47 -5.00
CA LEU A 34 -11.83 45.72 -5.32
C LEU A 34 -12.45 46.82 -4.44
N PRO A 35 -12.31 46.79 -3.10
CA PRO A 35 -12.85 47.85 -2.25
C PRO A 35 -12.21 49.21 -2.51
N LEU A 36 -10.90 49.27 -2.90
CA LEU A 36 -10.24 50.51 -3.28
C LEU A 36 -10.78 51.09 -4.59
N ILE A 37 -10.98 50.25 -5.61
CA ILE A 37 -11.60 50.65 -6.88
C ILE A 37 -13.00 51.19 -6.67
N GLU A 38 -13.81 50.46 -5.90
CA GLU A 38 -15.21 50.89 -5.58
C GLU A 38 -15.23 52.19 -4.80
N ALA A 39 -14.38 52.28 -3.74
CA ALA A 39 -14.32 53.53 -2.94
C ALA A 39 -13.82 54.70 -3.77
N SER A 40 -12.78 54.54 -4.62
CA SER A 40 -12.28 55.60 -5.47
C SER A 40 -13.34 56.08 -6.45
N HIS A 41 -14.05 55.13 -7.08
CA HIS A 41 -15.15 55.47 -8.02
C HIS A 41 -16.29 56.22 -7.29
N ALA A 42 -16.73 55.75 -6.15
CA ALA A 42 -17.75 56.39 -5.34
C ALA A 42 -17.32 57.79 -4.88
N MET A 43 -16.04 57.98 -4.51
CA MET A 43 -15.49 59.28 -4.14
C MET A 43 -15.45 60.25 -5.31
N ILE A 44 -15.09 59.80 -6.50
CA ILE A 44 -15.12 60.61 -7.73
C ILE A 44 -16.54 61.14 -8.02
N GLU A 45 -17.54 60.25 -7.97
CA GLU A 45 -18.93 60.62 -8.21
C GLU A 45 -19.44 61.59 -7.15
N THR A 46 -19.14 61.31 -5.88
CA THR A 46 -19.55 62.13 -4.73
C THR A 46 -18.92 63.53 -4.84
N LEU A 47 -17.63 63.61 -5.17
CA LEU A 47 -16.91 64.86 -5.30
C LEU A 47 -17.45 65.70 -6.47
N ARG A 48 -17.76 65.11 -7.63
CA ARG A 48 -18.42 65.77 -8.75
C ARG A 48 -19.81 66.30 -8.40
N ALA A 49 -20.58 65.48 -7.67
CA ALA A 49 -21.90 65.91 -7.18
C ALA A 49 -21.79 67.06 -6.21
N GLN A 50 -20.80 67.04 -5.31
CA GLN A 50 -20.52 68.10 -4.35
C GLN A 50 -20.19 69.41 -5.05
N ASP A 51 -19.35 69.37 -6.09
CA ASP A 51 -19.00 70.57 -6.93
C ASP A 51 -20.27 71.15 -7.63
N VAL A 52 -21.13 70.29 -8.17
CA VAL A 52 -22.40 70.74 -8.75
C VAL A 52 -23.26 71.48 -7.72
N TYR A 53 -23.33 71.00 -6.48
CA TYR A 53 -24.07 71.66 -5.41
C TYR A 53 -23.37 72.95 -4.94
N ALA A 54 -22.05 73.00 -4.90
CA ALA A 54 -21.31 74.23 -4.60
C ALA A 54 -21.63 75.34 -5.63
N ARG A 55 -21.61 75.01 -6.93
CA ARG A 55 -21.93 75.92 -8.01
C ARG A 55 -23.42 76.36 -8.00
N LYS A 56 -24.32 75.42 -7.74
CA LYS A 56 -25.75 75.74 -7.60
C LYS A 56 -25.98 76.68 -6.42
N TYR A 57 -25.32 76.42 -5.28
CA TYR A 57 -25.42 77.28 -4.11
C TYR A 57 -24.94 78.72 -4.42
N ALA A 58 -23.84 78.87 -5.17
CA ALA A 58 -23.36 80.21 -5.57
C ALA A 58 -24.45 81.02 -6.32
N ILE A 59 -25.39 80.37 -7.03
CA ILE A 59 -26.49 81.00 -7.78
C ILE A 59 -27.74 81.13 -6.93
N LEU A 60 -28.21 80.03 -6.32
CA LEU A 60 -29.52 79.92 -5.69
C LEU A 60 -29.49 80.42 -4.26
N LYS A 61 -28.40 80.27 -3.53
CA LYS A 61 -28.22 80.69 -2.14
C LYS A 61 -29.26 80.16 -1.16
N ASP A 62 -29.68 78.91 -1.37
CA ASP A 62 -30.72 78.26 -0.57
C ASP A 62 -30.13 77.18 0.35
N ASN A 63 -30.81 77.02 1.52
CA ASN A 63 -30.35 76.04 2.55
C ASN A 63 -30.48 74.57 2.08
N TYR A 64 -31.32 74.28 1.10
CA TYR A 64 -31.50 72.93 0.59
C TYR A 64 -30.25 72.49 -0.22
N THR A 65 -29.74 73.35 -1.10
CA THR A 65 -28.53 73.11 -1.87
C THR A 65 -27.28 72.99 -0.94
N GLU A 66 -27.25 73.82 0.10
CA GLU A 66 -26.21 73.73 1.15
C GLU A 66 -26.25 72.35 1.88
N ALA A 67 -27.44 71.90 2.28
CA ALA A 67 -27.59 70.58 2.94
C ALA A 67 -27.15 69.42 2.02
N LEU A 68 -27.44 69.51 0.71
CA LEU A 68 -26.99 68.51 -0.25
C LEU A 68 -25.44 68.49 -0.44
N PHE A 69 -24.80 69.69 -0.41
CA PHE A 69 -23.32 69.76 -0.43
C PHE A 69 -22.73 69.03 0.77
N TRP A 70 -23.18 69.32 1.98
CA TRP A 70 -22.66 68.66 3.19
C TRP A 70 -23.02 67.18 3.26
N GLY A 71 -24.14 66.74 2.70
CA GLY A 71 -24.49 65.33 2.57
C GLY A 71 -23.46 64.57 1.70
N ARG A 72 -23.06 65.17 0.56
CA ARG A 72 -22.00 64.58 -0.28
C ARG A 72 -20.64 64.61 0.38
N SER A 73 -20.31 65.69 1.12
CA SER A 73 -19.06 65.72 1.89
C SER A 73 -18.98 64.55 2.91
N ALA A 74 -20.08 64.26 3.62
CA ALA A 74 -20.12 63.16 4.55
C ALA A 74 -19.98 61.78 3.88
N GLU A 75 -20.58 61.59 2.70
CA GLU A 75 -20.39 60.36 1.90
C GLU A 75 -18.94 60.18 1.47
N PHE A 76 -18.26 61.25 1.06
CA PHE A 76 -16.83 61.20 0.73
C PHE A 76 -16.00 60.76 1.91
N GLU A 77 -16.17 61.34 3.10
CA GLU A 77 -15.46 60.97 4.32
C GLU A 77 -15.78 59.52 4.75
N GLN A 78 -16.97 59.02 4.52
CA GLN A 78 -17.31 57.63 4.76
C GLN A 78 -16.45 56.69 3.88
N GLN A 79 -16.31 57.03 2.59
CA GLN A 79 -15.48 56.23 1.67
C GLN A 79 -14.00 56.30 2.04
N LEU A 80 -13.49 57.47 2.47
CA LEU A 80 -12.14 57.64 2.96
C LEU A 80 -11.82 56.78 4.22
N SER A 81 -12.84 56.36 4.95
CA SER A 81 -12.69 55.49 6.10
C SER A 81 -12.61 54.01 5.76
N ASN A 82 -12.62 53.64 4.44
CA ASN A 82 -12.52 52.25 3.98
C ASN A 82 -11.19 51.62 4.45
N PRO A 83 -11.21 50.46 5.14
CA PRO A 83 -10.02 49.79 5.63
C PRO A 83 -9.02 49.39 4.52
N ALA A 84 -9.47 49.29 3.27
CA ALA A 84 -8.67 48.93 2.12
C ALA A 84 -7.48 49.90 1.90
N PHE A 85 -7.66 51.20 2.24
CA PHE A 85 -6.56 52.18 2.16
C PHE A 85 -5.37 51.80 3.08
N ILE A 86 -5.64 51.30 4.28
CA ILE A 86 -4.63 50.91 5.24
C ILE A 86 -4.01 49.57 4.82
N LYS A 87 -4.85 48.56 4.53
CA LYS A 87 -4.40 47.24 4.11
C LYS A 87 -3.60 47.24 2.83
N GLY A 88 -3.93 48.13 1.89
CA GLY A 88 -3.22 48.30 0.61
C GLY A 88 -1.96 49.14 0.67
N GLY A 89 -1.64 49.76 1.82
CA GLY A 89 -0.49 50.63 1.94
C GLY A 89 -0.69 52.06 1.42
N TYR A 90 -1.94 52.45 1.12
CA TYR A 90 -2.31 53.78 0.55
C TYR A 90 -2.65 54.81 1.63
N ASN A 91 -2.18 54.63 2.84
CA ASN A 91 -2.50 55.50 3.95
C ASN A 91 -2.05 56.98 3.72
N HIS A 92 -0.93 57.19 3.05
CA HIS A 92 -0.45 58.52 2.71
C HIS A 92 -1.37 59.26 1.70
N LEU A 93 -1.91 58.53 0.73
CA LEU A 93 -2.90 59.09 -0.25
C LEU A 93 -4.22 59.39 0.45
N ARG A 94 -4.67 58.52 1.37
CA ARG A 94 -5.82 58.76 2.19
C ARG A 94 -5.73 60.06 2.96
N GLU A 95 -4.61 60.29 3.65
CA GLU A 95 -4.40 61.51 4.46
C GLU A 95 -4.29 62.74 3.55
N ARG A 96 -3.65 62.63 2.37
CA ARG A 96 -3.62 63.75 1.40
C ARG A 96 -4.99 64.11 0.85
N LEU A 97 -5.80 63.09 0.50
CA LEU A 97 -7.16 63.29 0.06
C LEU A 97 -8.04 63.96 1.15
N ARG A 98 -7.84 63.54 2.41
CA ARG A 98 -8.54 64.15 3.55
C ARG A 98 -8.18 65.65 3.67
N GLN A 99 -6.91 65.95 3.62
CA GLN A 99 -6.47 67.35 3.69
C GLN A 99 -7.06 68.21 2.58
N LEU A 100 -7.01 67.72 1.34
CA LEU A 100 -7.58 68.43 0.21
C LEU A 100 -9.11 68.59 0.32
N HIS A 101 -9.79 67.57 0.83
CA HIS A 101 -11.22 67.63 1.03
C HIS A 101 -11.62 68.61 2.14
N ASP A 102 -10.86 68.67 3.25
CA ASP A 102 -11.06 69.63 4.30
C ASP A 102 -10.78 71.09 3.81
N GLU A 103 -9.75 71.26 2.96
CA GLU A 103 -9.49 72.54 2.31
C GLU A 103 -10.66 72.95 1.41
N TYR A 104 -11.15 72.02 0.57
CA TYR A 104 -12.30 72.25 -0.29
C TYR A 104 -13.53 72.67 0.50
N ASN A 105 -13.84 71.96 1.58
CA ASN A 105 -14.93 72.28 2.50
C ASN A 105 -14.77 73.67 3.17
N ASN A 106 -13.55 74.02 3.53
CA ASN A 106 -13.22 75.32 4.16
C ASN A 106 -13.37 76.48 3.16
N ILE A 107 -12.96 76.28 1.89
CA ILE A 107 -13.15 77.28 0.81
C ILE A 107 -14.67 77.51 0.60
N PHE A 108 -15.49 76.46 0.56
CA PHE A 108 -16.94 76.58 0.43
C PHE A 108 -17.56 77.29 1.67
N LYS A 109 -17.09 77.05 2.89
CA LYS A 109 -17.54 77.76 4.09
C LYS A 109 -17.20 79.27 4.00
N GLN A 110 -16.07 79.63 3.47
CA GLN A 110 -15.70 81.03 3.25
C GLN A 110 -16.61 81.71 2.25
N GLU A 111 -16.95 81.05 1.17
CA GLU A 111 -17.93 81.51 0.18
C GLU A 111 -19.30 81.75 0.80
N LEU A 112 -19.76 80.80 1.64
CA LEU A 112 -21.00 80.86 2.37
C LEU A 112 -21.06 82.06 3.34
N ALA A 113 -19.99 82.29 4.10
CA ALA A 113 -19.85 83.40 5.04
C ALA A 113 -19.88 84.78 4.32
N LEU A 114 -19.20 84.91 3.20
CA LEU A 114 -19.18 86.13 2.39
C LEU A 114 -20.53 86.44 1.76
N THR A 115 -21.22 85.43 1.33
CA THR A 115 -22.56 85.54 0.77
C THR A 115 -23.57 86.08 1.81
N THR A 116 -23.50 85.56 3.06
CA THR A 116 -24.34 85.99 4.17
C THR A 116 -24.09 87.43 4.59
N LEU A 117 -22.81 87.88 4.51
CA LEU A 117 -22.42 89.26 4.95
C LEU A 117 -22.61 90.33 3.87
N LYS A 118 -23.06 90.00 2.62
CA LYS A 118 -23.14 90.91 1.45
C LYS A 118 -21.84 91.73 1.17
N LYS A 119 -20.68 91.19 1.54
CA LYS A 119 -19.41 91.93 1.53
C LYS A 119 -18.35 91.38 0.53
N GLY A 120 -18.71 90.57 -0.46
CA GLY A 120 -17.75 90.04 -1.42
C GLY A 120 -17.55 90.97 -2.62
N SER A 121 -16.30 91.35 -2.96
CA SER A 121 -15.96 91.92 -4.27
C SER A 121 -16.01 90.83 -5.31
N ARG A 122 -16.42 91.11 -6.55
CA ARG A 122 -16.52 90.18 -7.68
C ARG A 122 -15.19 89.44 -7.90
N ALA A 123 -14.04 90.14 -7.77
CA ALA A 123 -12.72 89.59 -7.93
C ALA A 123 -12.38 88.53 -6.85
N PHE A 124 -12.88 88.67 -5.61
CA PHE A 124 -12.67 87.72 -4.53
C PHE A 124 -13.51 86.44 -4.70
N THR A 125 -14.76 86.59 -5.18
CA THR A 125 -15.62 85.45 -5.52
C THR A 125 -15.04 84.63 -6.72
N GLU A 126 -14.47 85.34 -7.73
CA GLU A 126 -13.79 84.69 -8.85
C GLU A 126 -12.49 83.96 -8.39
N SER A 127 -11.71 84.53 -7.47
CA SER A 127 -10.53 83.90 -6.87
C SER A 127 -10.90 82.64 -6.07
N LEU A 128 -12.02 82.67 -5.28
CA LEU A 128 -12.48 81.58 -4.49
C LEU A 128 -12.96 80.41 -5.36
N SER A 129 -13.71 80.70 -6.44
CA SER A 129 -14.18 79.68 -7.40
C SER A 129 -13.00 79.04 -8.15
N ALA A 130 -11.94 79.77 -8.46
CA ALA A 130 -10.72 79.25 -9.06
C ALA A 130 -9.97 78.31 -8.07
N SER A 131 -9.92 78.66 -6.76
CA SER A 131 -9.31 77.79 -5.75
C SER A 131 -10.10 76.52 -5.52
N LEU A 132 -11.42 76.56 -5.51
CA LEU A 132 -12.28 75.36 -5.46
C LEU A 132 -12.02 74.45 -6.66
N GLN A 133 -11.92 75.02 -7.86
CA GLN A 133 -11.67 74.24 -9.08
C GLN A 133 -10.28 73.58 -9.05
N MET A 134 -9.22 74.30 -8.66
CA MET A 134 -7.88 73.72 -8.53
C MET A 134 -7.83 72.57 -7.54
N ASN A 135 -8.43 72.74 -6.36
CA ASN A 135 -8.47 71.69 -5.33
C ASN A 135 -9.27 70.47 -5.79
N LEU A 136 -10.43 70.71 -6.47
CA LEU A 136 -11.21 69.65 -7.09
C LEU A 136 -10.41 68.87 -8.08
N ASP A 137 -9.70 69.54 -9.01
CA ASP A 137 -8.89 68.91 -10.06
C ASP A 137 -7.79 68.07 -9.47
N GLU A 138 -7.14 68.52 -8.36
CA GLU A 138 -6.08 67.76 -7.66
C GLU A 138 -6.67 66.52 -7.00
N GLN A 139 -7.81 66.63 -6.31
CA GLN A 139 -8.49 65.47 -5.72
C GLN A 139 -8.88 64.42 -6.78
N LEU A 140 -9.51 64.89 -7.88
CA LEU A 140 -9.90 64.00 -8.98
C LEU A 140 -8.69 63.28 -9.62
N ARG A 141 -7.57 64.00 -9.76
CA ARG A 141 -6.31 63.40 -10.30
C ARG A 141 -5.81 62.32 -9.38
N LEU A 142 -5.73 62.55 -8.07
CA LEU A 142 -5.29 61.57 -7.08
C LEU A 142 -6.19 60.36 -7.04
N LEU A 143 -7.51 60.54 -7.09
CA LEU A 143 -8.49 59.44 -7.09
C LEU A 143 -8.39 58.59 -8.36
N LEU A 144 -8.23 59.20 -9.53
CA LEU A 144 -8.02 58.49 -10.79
C LEU A 144 -6.71 57.71 -10.83
N GLN A 145 -5.63 58.30 -10.26
CA GLN A 145 -4.36 57.57 -10.11
C GLN A 145 -4.50 56.39 -9.16
N LEU A 146 -5.17 56.54 -8.03
CA LEU A 146 -5.43 55.44 -7.10
C LEU A 146 -6.24 54.31 -7.72
N GLU A 147 -7.34 54.69 -8.43
CA GLU A 147 -8.18 53.71 -9.15
C GLU A 147 -7.36 52.95 -10.20
N GLN A 148 -6.52 53.67 -10.99
CA GLN A 148 -5.68 53.03 -12.01
C GLN A 148 -4.64 52.09 -11.37
N GLN A 149 -3.97 52.53 -10.32
CA GLN A 149 -2.99 51.66 -9.59
C GLN A 149 -3.69 50.41 -9.00
N ALA A 150 -4.85 50.56 -8.40
CA ALA A 150 -5.58 49.41 -7.85
C ALA A 150 -6.05 48.44 -8.95
N ARG A 151 -6.44 48.96 -10.14
CA ARG A 151 -6.76 48.11 -11.30
C ARG A 151 -5.55 47.39 -11.87
N ASP A 152 -4.41 48.08 -11.96
CA ASP A 152 -3.17 47.48 -12.46
C ASP A 152 -2.68 46.38 -11.47
N ASP A 153 -2.72 46.62 -10.18
CA ASP A 153 -2.42 45.62 -9.15
C ASP A 153 -3.36 44.42 -9.24
N GLN A 154 -4.65 44.65 -9.41
CA GLN A 154 -5.64 43.59 -9.62
C GLN A 154 -5.33 42.75 -10.86
N GLN A 155 -5.01 43.39 -11.98
CA GLN A 155 -4.68 42.71 -13.23
C GLN A 155 -3.42 41.87 -13.08
N GLN A 156 -2.36 42.40 -12.44
CA GLN A 156 -1.15 41.66 -12.18
C GLN A 156 -1.42 40.42 -11.31
N LYS A 157 -2.21 40.57 -10.25
CA LYS A 157 -2.59 39.44 -9.37
C LYS A 157 -3.40 38.39 -10.13
N LEU A 158 -4.31 38.80 -11.00
CA LEU A 158 -5.09 37.88 -11.85
C LEU A 158 -4.20 37.13 -12.84
N MET A 159 -3.24 37.80 -13.49
CA MET A 159 -2.26 37.17 -14.38
C MET A 159 -1.38 36.16 -13.63
N LEU A 160 -0.88 36.53 -12.46
CA LEU A 160 -0.11 35.63 -11.59
C LEU A 160 -0.93 34.41 -11.17
N THR A 161 -2.20 34.61 -10.79
CA THR A 161 -3.12 33.54 -10.42
C THR A 161 -3.32 32.54 -11.57
N ASN A 162 -3.59 33.05 -12.77
CA ASN A 162 -3.79 32.22 -13.96
C ASN A 162 -2.52 31.41 -14.32
N ARG A 163 -1.36 32.08 -14.33
CA ARG A 163 -0.08 31.44 -14.63
C ARG A 163 0.26 30.37 -13.60
N ARG A 164 0.14 30.68 -12.32
CA ARG A 164 0.39 29.72 -11.23
C ARG A 164 -0.57 28.54 -11.28
N SER A 165 -1.84 28.78 -11.57
CA SER A 165 -2.84 27.73 -11.76
C SER A 165 -2.45 26.80 -12.91
N GLU A 166 -2.05 27.36 -14.07
CA GLU A 166 -1.60 26.57 -15.21
C GLU A 166 -0.35 25.73 -14.92
N GLU A 167 0.64 26.29 -14.25
CA GLU A 167 1.85 25.57 -13.87
C GLU A 167 1.52 24.45 -12.86
N SER A 168 0.70 24.74 -11.86
CA SER A 168 0.36 23.80 -10.81
C SER A 168 -0.40 22.57 -11.33
N TRP A 169 -1.40 22.76 -12.20
CA TRP A 169 -2.14 21.62 -12.74
C TRP A 169 -1.28 20.77 -13.71
N LYS A 170 -0.36 21.39 -14.49
CA LYS A 170 0.58 20.66 -15.36
C LYS A 170 1.53 19.79 -14.53
N VAL A 171 2.10 20.34 -13.46
CA VAL A 171 2.98 19.60 -12.55
C VAL A 171 2.22 18.45 -11.89
N ALA A 172 1.01 18.70 -11.37
CA ALA A 172 0.18 17.67 -10.76
C ALA A 172 -0.17 16.53 -11.73
N LEU A 173 -0.48 16.87 -12.99
CA LEU A 173 -0.79 15.91 -14.05
C LEU A 173 0.42 15.05 -14.42
N ILE A 174 1.60 15.67 -14.59
CA ILE A 174 2.84 14.94 -14.91
C ILE A 174 3.19 13.95 -13.78
N ILE A 175 3.13 14.39 -12.53
CA ILE A 175 3.45 13.53 -11.39
C ILE A 175 2.40 12.40 -11.25
N SER A 176 1.13 12.69 -11.48
CA SER A 176 0.05 11.68 -11.44
C SER A 176 0.22 10.62 -12.53
N LEU A 177 0.57 11.03 -13.77
CA LEU A 177 0.86 10.10 -14.85
C LEU A 177 2.11 9.25 -14.58
N ALA A 178 3.17 9.86 -14.05
CA ALA A 178 4.37 9.14 -13.63
C ALA A 178 4.08 8.11 -12.53
N SER A 179 3.29 8.50 -11.52
CA SER A 179 2.84 7.60 -10.45
C SER A 179 2.03 6.42 -10.99
N LEU A 180 1.11 6.67 -11.92
CA LEU A 180 0.30 5.64 -12.57
C LEU A 180 1.17 4.67 -13.37
N ALA A 181 2.11 5.19 -14.17
CA ALA A 181 3.03 4.37 -14.96
C ALA A 181 3.92 3.49 -14.08
N LEU A 182 4.47 4.05 -12.99
CA LEU A 182 5.23 3.30 -11.99
C LEU A 182 4.38 2.23 -11.30
N GLY A 183 3.11 2.55 -10.99
CA GLY A 183 2.17 1.61 -10.40
C GLY A 183 1.87 0.42 -11.29
N ILE A 184 1.56 0.67 -12.55
CA ILE A 184 1.30 -0.37 -13.55
C ILE A 184 2.57 -1.21 -13.78
N GLY A 185 3.73 -0.55 -13.90
CA GLY A 185 5.02 -1.24 -14.07
C GLY A 185 5.34 -2.16 -12.91
N PHE A 186 5.18 -1.66 -11.67
CA PHE A 186 5.40 -2.47 -10.46
C PHE A 186 4.41 -3.63 -10.34
N ALA A 187 3.12 -3.38 -10.59
CA ALA A 187 2.10 -4.42 -10.54
C ALA A 187 2.36 -5.52 -11.58
N SER A 188 2.71 -5.13 -12.81
CA SER A 188 3.06 -6.06 -13.88
C SER A 188 4.32 -6.87 -13.55
N PHE A 189 5.34 -6.24 -13.00
CA PHE A 189 6.57 -6.91 -12.55
C PHE A 189 6.29 -7.91 -11.42
N ALA A 190 5.51 -7.51 -10.41
CA ALA A 190 5.12 -8.39 -9.30
C ALA A 190 4.27 -9.57 -9.79
N ALA A 191 3.29 -9.32 -10.64
CA ALA A 191 2.45 -10.36 -11.24
C ALA A 191 3.28 -11.36 -12.07
N TYR A 192 4.22 -10.86 -12.89
CA TYR A 192 5.13 -11.71 -13.65
C TYR A 192 6.00 -12.59 -12.75
N ARG A 193 6.59 -12.00 -11.69
CA ARG A 193 7.42 -12.77 -10.72
C ARG A 193 6.61 -13.85 -10.01
N ILE A 194 5.43 -13.51 -9.50
CA ILE A 194 4.55 -14.44 -8.80
C ILE A 194 4.11 -15.57 -9.74
N SER A 195 3.64 -15.22 -10.95
CA SER A 195 3.19 -16.19 -11.94
C SER A 195 4.29 -17.19 -12.32
N ARG A 196 5.53 -16.70 -12.52
CA ARG A 196 6.68 -17.56 -12.82
C ARG A 196 7.00 -18.52 -11.67
N SER A 197 6.97 -18.03 -10.43
CA SER A 197 7.20 -18.86 -9.24
C SER A 197 6.12 -19.93 -9.07
N VAL A 198 4.86 -19.59 -9.29
CA VAL A 198 3.73 -20.53 -9.22
C VAL A 198 3.83 -21.60 -10.32
N GLN A 199 4.19 -21.22 -11.55
CA GLN A 199 4.41 -22.17 -12.64
C GLN A 199 5.54 -23.16 -12.34
N GLN A 200 6.68 -22.69 -11.82
CA GLN A 200 7.79 -23.56 -11.41
C GLN A 200 7.38 -24.56 -10.32
N LEU A 201 6.57 -24.09 -9.37
CA LEU A 201 6.04 -24.92 -8.29
C LEU A 201 5.06 -25.98 -8.81
N SER A 202 4.16 -25.59 -9.70
CA SER A 202 3.21 -26.51 -10.35
C SER A 202 3.93 -27.60 -11.14
N GLU A 203 4.97 -27.22 -11.90
CA GLU A 203 5.78 -28.17 -12.66
C GLU A 203 6.55 -29.13 -11.74
N ALA A 204 7.15 -28.61 -10.64
CA ALA A 204 7.81 -29.44 -9.62
C ALA A 204 6.84 -30.44 -8.99
N THR A 205 5.64 -30.01 -8.62
CA THR A 205 4.61 -30.87 -8.04
C THR A 205 4.14 -31.95 -9.05
N ARG A 206 3.98 -31.59 -10.31
CA ARG A 206 3.61 -32.53 -11.36
C ARG A 206 4.66 -33.62 -11.55
N ARG A 207 5.97 -33.26 -11.57
CA ARG A 207 7.09 -34.23 -11.70
C ARG A 207 7.18 -35.16 -10.51
N ILE A 208 6.99 -34.64 -9.30
CA ILE A 208 6.91 -35.46 -8.09
C ILE A 208 5.77 -36.49 -8.20
N GLY A 209 4.59 -36.09 -8.69
CA GLY A 209 3.47 -36.97 -8.94
C GLY A 209 3.72 -38.05 -10.00
N GLN A 210 4.69 -37.83 -10.90
CA GLN A 210 5.15 -38.80 -11.91
C GLN A 210 6.29 -39.70 -11.42
N GLY A 211 6.77 -39.51 -10.17
CA GLY A 211 7.86 -40.29 -9.60
C GLY A 211 9.27 -39.80 -9.93
N GLU A 212 9.40 -38.60 -10.53
CA GLU A 212 10.70 -37.98 -10.84
C GLU A 212 11.23 -37.19 -9.66
N PHE A 213 11.87 -37.88 -8.70
CA PHE A 213 12.31 -37.22 -7.44
C PHE A 213 13.70 -36.54 -7.55
N ASP A 214 14.52 -36.86 -8.57
CA ASP A 214 15.94 -36.44 -8.64
C ASP A 214 16.18 -35.09 -9.34
N ARG A 215 15.15 -34.49 -9.98
CA ARG A 215 15.24 -33.24 -10.73
C ARG A 215 14.31 -32.15 -10.18
N LEU A 216 14.50 -31.80 -8.93
CA LEU A 216 13.77 -30.64 -8.38
C LEU A 216 14.45 -29.36 -8.90
N PRO A 217 13.69 -28.41 -9.47
CA PRO A 217 14.24 -27.14 -9.87
C PRO A 217 14.76 -26.39 -8.65
N THR A 218 15.96 -25.80 -8.80
CA THR A 218 16.45 -24.83 -7.82
C THR A 218 15.53 -23.61 -7.85
N LEU A 219 14.63 -23.52 -6.88
CA LEU A 219 13.78 -22.35 -6.71
C LEU A 219 14.67 -21.20 -6.26
N GLU A 220 15.09 -20.31 -7.18
CA GLU A 220 15.67 -19.01 -6.85
C GLU A 220 14.58 -18.14 -6.25
N THR A 221 14.60 -17.91 -4.92
CA THR A 221 13.36 -17.59 -4.24
C THR A 221 13.47 -16.46 -3.25
N ASP A 222 12.50 -15.57 -3.34
CA ASP A 222 12.12 -14.64 -2.29
C ASP A 222 11.67 -15.41 -1.02
N TYR A 223 11.74 -14.77 0.13
CA TYR A 223 11.49 -15.33 1.45
C TYR A 223 10.21 -16.20 1.57
N VAL A 224 9.12 -15.81 0.89
CA VAL A 224 7.83 -16.52 0.95
C VAL A 224 7.86 -17.86 0.20
N THR A 225 8.51 -17.92 -0.94
CA THR A 225 8.61 -19.13 -1.76
C THR A 225 9.67 -20.10 -1.25
N ARG A 226 10.64 -19.64 -0.46
CA ARG A 226 11.65 -20.48 0.18
C ARG A 226 11.02 -21.48 1.15
N SER A 227 10.15 -21.01 2.05
CA SER A 227 9.44 -21.87 3.01
C SER A 227 8.63 -22.97 2.31
N LEU A 228 7.95 -22.61 1.21
CA LEU A 228 7.17 -23.56 0.42
C LEU A 228 8.08 -24.55 -0.35
N GLY A 229 9.18 -24.08 -0.90
CA GLY A 229 10.19 -24.92 -1.53
C GLY A 229 10.82 -25.93 -0.56
N ASP A 230 11.10 -25.52 0.67
CA ASP A 230 11.62 -26.41 1.72
C ASP A 230 10.59 -27.48 2.12
N SER A 231 9.32 -27.10 2.23
CA SER A 231 8.21 -28.03 2.50
C SER A 231 8.06 -29.09 1.40
N ILE A 232 8.17 -28.67 0.14
CA ILE A 232 8.11 -29.60 -1.01
C ILE A 232 9.33 -30.52 -1.02
N ARG A 233 10.54 -30.03 -0.75
CA ARG A 233 11.74 -30.87 -0.64
C ARG A 233 11.59 -31.92 0.46
N TRP A 234 11.10 -31.53 1.61
CA TRP A 234 10.83 -32.43 2.72
C TRP A 234 9.81 -33.52 2.33
N MET A 235 8.68 -33.12 1.74
CA MET A 235 7.63 -34.04 1.27
C MET A 235 8.17 -35.02 0.22
N THR A 236 8.98 -34.53 -0.74
CA THR A 236 9.60 -35.38 -1.76
C THR A 236 10.51 -36.43 -1.17
N LYS A 237 11.31 -36.05 -0.15
CA LYS A 237 12.19 -36.98 0.56
C LYS A 237 11.37 -38.07 1.24
N GLN A 238 10.28 -37.72 1.93
CA GLN A 238 9.40 -38.70 2.57
C GLN A 238 8.72 -39.64 1.57
N LEU A 239 8.25 -39.12 0.43
CA LEU A 239 7.63 -39.94 -0.62
C LEU A 239 8.65 -40.90 -1.26
N LYS A 240 9.91 -40.47 -1.47
CA LYS A 240 10.99 -41.33 -1.98
C LYS A 240 11.28 -42.47 -0.99
N GLU A 241 11.40 -42.16 0.32
CA GLU A 241 11.65 -43.16 1.36
C GLU A 241 10.49 -44.18 1.45
N ILE A 242 9.23 -43.75 1.37
CA ILE A 242 8.06 -44.65 1.36
C ILE A 242 8.04 -45.51 0.08
N GLY A 243 8.37 -44.93 -1.08
CA GLY A 243 8.45 -45.64 -2.34
C GLY A 243 9.50 -46.74 -2.33
N GLU A 244 10.68 -46.44 -1.80
CA GLU A 244 11.79 -47.43 -1.65
C GLU A 244 11.40 -48.58 -0.69
N MET A 245 10.71 -48.28 0.42
CA MET A 245 10.19 -49.29 1.35
C MET A 245 9.18 -50.24 0.71
N LYS A 246 8.28 -49.74 -0.14
CA LYS A 246 7.32 -50.59 -0.84
C LYS A 246 7.94 -51.47 -1.90
N LEU A 247 8.99 -51.03 -2.58
CA LEU A 247 9.71 -51.77 -3.59
C LEU A 247 10.58 -52.89 -2.98
N ASP A 248 11.01 -52.75 -1.73
CA ASP A 248 11.85 -53.71 -1.01
C ASP A 248 11.02 -54.81 -0.29
N ALA A 249 9.71 -54.66 -0.18
CA ALA A 249 8.88 -55.71 0.45
C ALA A 249 8.85 -56.97 -0.41
N ASN A 250 8.99 -58.12 0.24
CA ASN A 250 8.93 -59.41 -0.47
C ASN A 250 7.54 -59.59 -1.11
N PRO A 251 7.47 -59.87 -2.42
CA PRO A 251 6.19 -59.92 -3.11
C PRO A 251 5.22 -61.02 -2.65
N LEU A 252 5.77 -62.13 -2.06
CA LEU A 252 4.96 -63.23 -1.58
C LEU A 252 4.46 -62.97 -0.15
N THR A 253 5.31 -62.61 0.75
CA THR A 253 4.97 -62.47 2.20
C THR A 253 4.61 -61.08 2.61
N GLN A 254 4.90 -60.07 1.78
CA GLN A 254 4.76 -58.64 2.08
C GLN A 254 5.62 -58.18 3.29
N LEU A 255 6.47 -59.01 3.82
CA LEU A 255 7.43 -58.64 4.84
C LEU A 255 8.54 -57.78 4.27
N PRO A 256 9.14 -56.91 5.11
CA PRO A 256 10.33 -56.13 4.75
C PRO A 256 11.41 -57.00 4.16
N GLY A 257 11.99 -56.56 3.02
CA GLY A 257 13.04 -57.27 2.31
C GLY A 257 14.44 -56.93 2.80
N THR A 258 15.47 -57.30 2.00
CA THR A 258 16.88 -57.19 2.34
C THR A 258 17.33 -55.79 2.71
N ILE A 259 16.88 -54.75 1.99
CA ILE A 259 17.28 -53.35 2.23
C ILE A 259 16.69 -52.86 3.57
N ALA A 260 15.45 -53.24 3.89
CA ALA A 260 14.81 -52.88 5.16
C ALA A 260 15.45 -53.60 6.35
N VAL A 261 15.85 -54.87 6.20
CA VAL A 261 16.61 -55.63 7.16
C VAL A 261 17.97 -54.96 7.45
N GLU A 262 18.70 -54.59 6.43
CA GLU A 262 19.99 -53.90 6.55
C GLU A 262 19.85 -52.56 7.27
N ARG A 263 18.83 -51.78 6.90
CA ARG A 263 18.52 -50.49 7.53
C ARG A 263 18.17 -50.60 9.01
N GLU A 264 17.34 -51.57 9.37
CA GLU A 264 17.00 -51.83 10.77
C GLU A 264 18.23 -52.31 11.57
N LEU A 265 19.04 -53.16 11.00
CA LEU A 265 20.31 -53.63 11.61
C LEU A 265 21.25 -52.44 11.88
N ILE A 266 21.47 -51.57 10.90
CA ILE A 266 22.30 -50.36 11.03
C ILE A 266 21.74 -49.46 12.12
N LYS A 267 20.42 -49.30 12.20
CA LYS A 267 19.73 -48.48 13.20
C LYS A 267 20.00 -49.04 14.61
N ARG A 268 19.90 -50.36 14.80
CA ARG A 268 20.16 -51.04 16.11
C ARG A 268 21.64 -50.92 16.50
N LEU A 269 22.55 -51.09 15.57
CA LEU A 269 23.99 -50.91 15.83
C LEU A 269 24.34 -49.48 16.23
N ARG A 270 23.63 -48.49 15.74
CA ARG A 270 23.84 -47.07 16.10
C ARG A 270 23.23 -46.68 17.45
N SER A 271 22.15 -47.34 17.88
CA SER A 271 21.48 -47.04 19.16
C SER A 271 22.27 -47.47 20.39
N GLN A 272 23.29 -48.29 20.23
CA GLN A 272 24.08 -48.88 21.29
C GLN A 272 23.26 -49.75 22.28
N GLU A 273 22.02 -50.06 21.94
CA GLU A 273 21.16 -50.95 22.70
C GLU A 273 21.50 -52.41 22.34
N LEU A 274 21.43 -53.30 23.31
CA LEU A 274 21.63 -54.72 23.04
C LEU A 274 20.41 -55.26 22.29
N PHE A 275 20.67 -55.96 21.21
CA PHE A 275 19.65 -56.67 20.43
C PHE A 275 20.11 -58.06 20.06
N ALA A 276 19.18 -58.96 19.78
CA ALA A 276 19.37 -60.26 19.23
C ALA A 276 19.00 -60.24 17.73
N PHE A 277 19.87 -60.75 16.90
CA PHE A 277 19.65 -60.99 15.47
C PHE A 277 19.53 -62.46 15.21
N CYS A 278 18.36 -62.91 14.79
CA CYS A 278 18.10 -64.33 14.50
C CYS A 278 17.90 -64.52 13.03
N TYR A 279 18.71 -65.34 12.41
CA TYR A 279 18.55 -65.78 11.05
C TYR A 279 17.78 -67.11 11.07
N ILE A 280 16.76 -67.20 10.24
CA ILE A 280 15.82 -68.35 10.21
C ILE A 280 15.80 -68.90 8.82
N ASP A 281 16.09 -70.17 8.70
CA ASP A 281 16.14 -70.94 7.44
C ASP A 281 15.34 -72.24 7.63
N LEU A 282 14.66 -72.71 6.55
CA LEU A 282 13.87 -73.91 6.56
C LEU A 282 14.70 -75.11 6.15
N LYS A 283 14.90 -76.00 7.08
CA LYS A 283 15.67 -77.24 6.80
C LYS A 283 15.03 -78.06 5.66
N ASP A 284 15.85 -78.45 4.68
CA ASP A 284 15.48 -79.29 3.55
C ASP A 284 14.35 -78.69 2.66
N PHE A 285 14.11 -77.36 2.69
CA PHE A 285 13.04 -76.70 1.93
C PHE A 285 13.17 -76.93 0.44
N LYS A 286 14.39 -76.97 -0.10
CA LYS A 286 14.63 -77.28 -1.50
C LYS A 286 14.08 -78.65 -1.87
N ALA A 287 14.34 -79.67 -1.06
CA ALA A 287 13.83 -81.02 -1.27
C ALA A 287 12.31 -81.13 -1.21
N PHE A 288 11.70 -80.31 -0.27
CA PHE A 288 10.25 -80.16 -0.19
C PHE A 288 9.68 -79.52 -1.47
N GLY A 289 10.30 -78.44 -1.96
CA GLY A 289 9.89 -77.73 -3.20
C GLY A 289 10.01 -78.63 -4.42
N ASP A 290 11.07 -79.40 -4.55
CA ASP A 290 11.31 -80.33 -5.66
C ASP A 290 10.24 -81.44 -5.66
N ARG A 291 9.77 -81.87 -4.50
CA ARG A 291 8.76 -82.93 -4.36
C ARG A 291 7.31 -82.48 -4.52
N TYR A 292 6.95 -81.34 -3.87
CA TYR A 292 5.57 -80.86 -3.79
C TYR A 292 5.25 -79.73 -4.76
N GLY A 293 6.27 -79.19 -5.40
CA GLY A 293 6.12 -78.14 -6.39
C GLY A 293 6.13 -76.74 -5.78
N PHE A 294 6.33 -75.71 -6.64
CA PHE A 294 6.48 -74.31 -6.29
C PHE A 294 5.27 -73.73 -5.50
N SER A 295 4.04 -74.12 -5.86
CA SER A 295 2.86 -73.63 -5.16
C SER A 295 2.82 -74.03 -3.69
N LYS A 296 3.16 -75.27 -3.39
CA LYS A 296 3.20 -75.78 -2.04
C LYS A 296 4.38 -75.20 -1.25
N GLY A 297 5.53 -74.97 -1.90
CA GLY A 297 6.63 -74.23 -1.27
C GLY A 297 6.24 -72.80 -0.89
N SER A 298 5.51 -72.09 -1.81
CA SER A 298 5.01 -70.76 -1.52
C SER A 298 4.02 -70.72 -0.33
N GLU A 299 3.15 -71.73 -0.20
CA GLU A 299 2.26 -71.86 0.92
C GLU A 299 3.03 -72.04 2.25
N VAL A 300 4.13 -72.82 2.25
CA VAL A 300 4.97 -72.99 3.47
C VAL A 300 5.72 -71.71 3.79
N ILE A 301 6.26 -70.98 2.80
CA ILE A 301 6.88 -69.64 3.04
C ILE A 301 5.83 -68.69 3.66
N MET A 302 4.62 -68.65 3.16
CA MET A 302 3.54 -67.84 3.75
C MET A 302 3.20 -68.25 5.18
N LEU A 303 3.12 -69.57 5.43
CA LEU A 303 2.94 -70.10 6.79
C LEU A 303 4.01 -69.65 7.74
N VAL A 304 5.30 -69.75 7.38
CA VAL A 304 6.38 -69.26 8.21
C VAL A 304 6.28 -67.79 8.52
N SER A 305 5.98 -66.97 7.47
CA SER A 305 5.80 -65.53 7.64
C SER A 305 4.66 -65.20 8.64
N GLN A 306 3.57 -65.95 8.59
CA GLN A 306 2.46 -65.76 9.51
C GLN A 306 2.82 -66.14 10.92
N ILE A 307 3.48 -67.31 11.13
CA ILE A 307 3.97 -67.76 12.44
C ILE A 307 4.92 -66.77 13.06
N LEU A 308 5.85 -66.22 12.29
CA LEU A 308 6.80 -65.20 12.77
C LEU A 308 6.09 -63.91 13.19
N VAL A 309 5.17 -63.40 12.37
CA VAL A 309 4.41 -62.16 12.73
C VAL A 309 3.56 -62.40 13.98
N GLU A 310 2.82 -63.50 14.04
CA GLU A 310 1.96 -63.82 15.20
C GLU A 310 2.81 -64.04 16.47
N ALA A 311 3.93 -64.71 16.40
CA ALA A 311 4.81 -64.92 17.52
C ALA A 311 5.32 -63.57 18.09
N VAL A 312 5.76 -62.67 17.20
CA VAL A 312 6.21 -61.33 17.58
C VAL A 312 5.06 -60.50 18.19
N GLN A 313 3.87 -60.56 17.59
CA GLN A 313 2.71 -59.81 18.10
C GLN A 313 2.26 -60.27 19.51
N ILE A 314 2.36 -61.55 19.78
CA ILE A 314 1.86 -62.14 21.04
C ILE A 314 2.92 -62.17 22.16
N PHE A 315 4.17 -62.50 21.80
CA PHE A 315 5.24 -62.77 22.75
C PHE A 315 6.44 -61.82 22.66
N GLY A 316 6.46 -60.95 21.65
CA GLY A 316 7.51 -59.96 21.43
C GLY A 316 7.21 -58.62 22.06
N ASN A 317 7.94 -57.58 21.62
CA ASN A 317 7.76 -56.21 22.01
C ASN A 317 7.47 -55.29 20.78
N PRO A 318 6.94 -54.08 20.97
CA PRO A 318 6.60 -53.18 19.86
C PRO A 318 7.78 -52.76 18.96
N GLY A 319 9.01 -53.02 19.41
CA GLY A 319 10.22 -52.72 18.66
C GLY A 319 10.75 -53.86 17.80
N ASP A 320 10.12 -55.03 17.86
CA ASP A 320 10.58 -56.22 17.15
C ASP A 320 10.40 -56.07 15.61
N PHE A 321 11.30 -56.64 14.86
CA PHE A 321 11.34 -56.52 13.42
C PHE A 321 11.44 -57.91 12.77
N VAL A 322 10.54 -58.20 11.83
CA VAL A 322 10.54 -59.40 11.01
C VAL A 322 10.81 -59.02 9.56
N GLY A 323 11.78 -59.67 8.93
CA GLY A 323 12.14 -59.49 7.52
C GLY A 323 12.19 -60.82 6.77
N HIS A 324 11.97 -60.75 5.45
CA HIS A 324 12.10 -61.85 4.50
C HIS A 324 13.13 -61.52 3.45
N ILE A 325 14.35 -62.11 3.57
CA ILE A 325 15.45 -61.80 2.68
C ILE A 325 15.23 -62.40 1.27
N GLY A 326 14.73 -63.62 1.23
CA GLY A 326 14.38 -64.30 -0.05
C GLY A 326 14.40 -65.82 0.11
N GLY A 327 13.66 -66.51 -0.74
CA GLY A 327 13.53 -67.96 -0.67
C GLY A 327 12.90 -68.41 0.64
N ASP A 328 13.63 -69.18 1.44
CA ASP A 328 13.23 -69.67 2.79
C ASP A 328 13.93 -68.92 3.92
N ASP A 329 14.68 -67.82 3.60
CA ASP A 329 15.46 -67.04 4.54
C ASP A 329 14.68 -65.90 5.19
N PHE A 330 14.47 -65.95 6.49
CA PHE A 330 13.81 -64.91 7.31
C PHE A 330 14.76 -64.36 8.36
N VAL A 331 14.44 -63.15 8.83
CA VAL A 331 15.19 -62.47 9.88
C VAL A 331 14.19 -61.99 10.96
N LEU A 332 14.58 -62.21 12.23
CA LEU A 332 13.93 -61.64 13.39
C LEU A 332 14.96 -60.83 14.19
N ILE A 333 14.65 -59.55 14.45
CA ILE A 333 15.46 -58.69 15.33
C ILE A 333 14.59 -58.32 16.51
N THR A 334 15.07 -58.66 17.71
CA THR A 334 14.36 -58.45 18.99
C THR A 334 15.35 -58.10 20.10
N GLU A 335 14.85 -57.80 21.30
CA GLU A 335 15.70 -57.67 22.47
C GLU A 335 16.17 -59.06 22.97
N PRO A 336 17.40 -59.16 23.54
CA PRO A 336 17.97 -60.46 23.94
C PRO A 336 17.12 -61.32 24.87
N GLN A 337 16.29 -60.69 25.67
CA GLN A 337 15.43 -61.38 26.65
C GLN A 337 14.25 -62.15 25.99
N TYR A 338 13.84 -61.72 24.80
CA TYR A 338 12.69 -62.34 24.10
C TYR A 338 13.07 -63.41 23.10
N ILE A 339 14.36 -63.47 22.66
CA ILE A 339 14.77 -64.31 21.52
C ILE A 339 14.53 -65.80 21.79
N GLN A 340 14.80 -66.29 23.03
CA GLN A 340 14.61 -67.70 23.38
C GLN A 340 13.12 -68.06 23.31
N THR A 341 12.25 -67.27 23.94
CA THR A 341 10.81 -67.52 23.97
C THR A 341 10.22 -67.49 22.56
N LEU A 342 10.60 -66.50 21.75
CA LEU A 342 10.16 -66.35 20.36
C LEU A 342 10.61 -67.53 19.52
N SER A 343 11.88 -67.92 19.60
CA SER A 343 12.44 -69.04 18.81
C SER A 343 11.78 -70.37 19.15
N GLU A 344 11.65 -70.68 20.45
CA GLU A 344 10.94 -71.90 20.88
C GLU A 344 9.50 -71.94 20.41
N ARG A 345 8.80 -70.77 20.43
CA ARG A 345 7.41 -70.68 20.00
C ARG A 345 7.29 -70.86 18.50
N VAL A 346 8.13 -70.20 17.71
CA VAL A 346 8.13 -70.30 16.27
C VAL A 346 8.40 -71.76 15.83
N ILE A 347 9.43 -72.40 16.38
CA ILE A 347 9.76 -73.78 16.06
C ILE A 347 8.56 -74.72 16.41
N LYS A 348 8.01 -74.57 17.62
CA LYS A 348 6.89 -75.42 18.08
C LYS A 348 5.63 -75.26 17.18
N GLU A 349 5.28 -74.07 16.83
CA GLU A 349 4.13 -73.75 15.98
C GLU A 349 4.33 -74.26 14.54
N PHE A 350 5.57 -74.06 14.02
CA PHE A 350 5.93 -74.59 12.72
C PHE A 350 5.87 -76.10 12.68
N ASP A 351 6.50 -76.81 13.64
CA ASP A 351 6.52 -78.26 13.68
C ASP A 351 5.15 -78.86 13.79
N GLN A 352 4.23 -78.24 14.52
CA GLN A 352 2.87 -78.67 14.65
C GLN A 352 2.07 -78.48 13.33
N THR A 353 2.32 -77.39 12.61
CA THR A 353 1.50 -77.00 11.49
C THR A 353 2.01 -77.63 10.18
N ILE A 354 3.33 -77.73 10.01
CA ILE A 354 3.98 -78.20 8.80
C ILE A 354 3.57 -79.67 8.43
N VAL A 355 3.29 -80.47 9.43
CA VAL A 355 2.81 -81.86 9.26
C VAL A 355 1.62 -81.92 8.30
N SER A 356 0.72 -80.93 8.33
CA SER A 356 -0.43 -80.89 7.48
C SER A 356 -0.13 -80.69 6.02
N TYR A 357 1.08 -80.22 5.65
CA TYR A 357 1.54 -79.95 4.28
C TYR A 357 2.14 -81.18 3.58
N TYR A 358 2.45 -82.24 4.38
CA TYR A 358 2.90 -83.56 3.84
C TYR A 358 1.76 -84.46 3.41
N ASN A 359 2.01 -85.36 2.48
CA ASN A 359 1.05 -86.38 2.05
C ASN A 359 0.71 -87.38 3.18
N LYS A 360 -0.43 -88.07 3.13
CA LYS A 360 -0.85 -89.02 4.15
C LYS A 360 0.18 -90.10 4.46
N GLU A 361 0.82 -90.64 3.46
CA GLU A 361 1.81 -91.70 3.56
C GLU A 361 3.08 -91.26 4.33
N GLU A 362 3.45 -89.97 4.23
CA GLU A 362 4.63 -89.41 4.89
C GLU A 362 4.37 -88.85 6.29
N ARG A 363 3.08 -88.69 6.65
CA ARG A 363 2.68 -88.25 8.02
C ARG A 363 2.70 -89.47 8.98
N GLU A 364 2.59 -90.71 8.45
CA GLU A 364 2.53 -91.93 9.24
C GLU A 364 3.85 -92.67 9.30
N SER A 365 4.90 -92.23 8.61
CA SER A 365 6.21 -92.81 8.61
C SER A 365 7.13 -92.04 9.58
#